data_f16a659eea33a678866daa4191a66d00
#
_entry.id   f16a659eea33a678866daa4191a66d00
#
_cell.length_a   1.000
_cell.length_b   1.000
_cell.length_c   1.000
_cell.angle_alpha   90.00
_cell.angle_beta   90.00
_cell.angle_gamma   90.00
#
_symmetry.space_group_name_H-M   'P 1'
#
loop_
_entity.id
_entity.type
_entity.pdbx_description
1 polymer ?
#
loop_
_entity_poly.entity_id
_entity_poly.type
_entity_poly.pdbx_seq_one_letter_code
_entity_poly.pdbx_strand_id
1 'polypeptide(L)'
;MAGFIAGGVVFQLKKIPLSANMTALGAYFIYPLIGTLISAGIVLWGIGEPIKLFMASMNEFLASMAGASKVVLGTILGGMTAFDMGGPINKVATLFAQTQVDTQPWLMGGVGIAICTPPLGMALATFLFKKKFTKQEQEAGKAAAIMGSIGISEGAIPFAANDPMRVLPSIVAGGIVGCVFGFLTNVLLHAPWGGLITAPVSSNIPMYVVGIALGSLTTALIVGFWKPVAEESEEEMVEAAPVQAHAAPAAGEGEYDVVAVTCCPSGVAHTFMAAKALEKAGAAAGIKIKVETQGQNGIQNRITDLDVANAKLVILAHDIQVKDAQRFANANVVECSTKEAMKKAAELIQA
;
A
#
# COMPACT_ATOMS: atom_id res chain seq x y z
N MET A 1 -3.66 -14.92 -2.72
CA MET A 1 -4.71 -15.87 -2.28
C MET A 1 -4.98 -15.78 -0.79
N ALA A 2 -4.02 -16.03 0.12
CA ALA A 2 -4.25 -16.00 1.56
C ALA A 2 -4.95 -14.71 2.05
N GLY A 3 -4.57 -13.54 1.53
CA GLY A 3 -5.20 -12.27 1.88
C GLY A 3 -6.69 -12.18 1.50
N PHE A 4 -7.08 -12.71 0.35
CA PHE A 4 -8.51 -12.77 -0.04
C PHE A 4 -9.29 -13.71 0.87
N ILE A 5 -8.72 -14.86 1.22
CA ILE A 5 -9.33 -15.80 2.16
C ILE A 5 -9.49 -15.15 3.53
N ALA A 6 -8.43 -14.51 4.05
CA ALA A 6 -8.47 -13.79 5.31
C ALA A 6 -9.50 -12.66 5.30
N GLY A 7 -9.54 -11.88 4.23
CA GLY A 7 -10.53 -10.82 4.05
C GLY A 7 -11.97 -11.35 4.04
N GLY A 8 -12.22 -12.45 3.33
CA GLY A 8 -13.53 -13.12 3.31
C GLY A 8 -13.94 -13.65 4.67
N VAL A 9 -13.02 -14.28 5.40
CA VAL A 9 -13.24 -14.77 6.76
C VAL A 9 -13.57 -13.62 7.71
N VAL A 10 -12.76 -12.57 7.71
CA VAL A 10 -12.99 -11.39 8.56
C VAL A 10 -14.30 -10.68 8.21
N PHE A 11 -14.65 -10.61 6.92
CA PHE A 11 -15.93 -10.06 6.49
C PHE A 11 -17.13 -10.83 7.08
N GLN A 12 -17.06 -12.15 7.14
CA GLN A 12 -18.10 -12.96 7.77
C GLN A 12 -18.10 -12.79 9.30
N LEU A 13 -16.92 -12.75 9.93
CA LEU A 13 -16.80 -12.54 11.38
C LEU A 13 -17.38 -11.18 11.82
N LYS A 14 -17.23 -10.13 11.01
CA LYS A 14 -17.80 -8.80 11.30
C LYS A 14 -19.33 -8.77 11.29
N LYS A 15 -19.99 -9.75 10.73
CA LYS A 15 -21.46 -9.86 10.79
C LYS A 15 -21.97 -10.34 12.16
N ILE A 16 -21.09 -10.91 13.00
CA ILE A 16 -21.43 -11.35 14.34
C ILE A 16 -21.45 -10.09 15.24
N PRO A 17 -22.61 -9.74 15.83
CA PRO A 17 -22.70 -8.56 16.69
C PRO A 17 -21.89 -8.78 17.97
N LEU A 18 -20.84 -7.97 18.14
CA LEU A 18 -20.07 -7.91 19.38
C LEU A 18 -20.64 -6.80 20.27
N SER A 19 -20.62 -7.02 21.60
CA SER A 19 -20.96 -5.95 22.55
C SER A 19 -19.99 -4.76 22.40
N ALA A 20 -20.44 -3.55 22.74
CA ALA A 20 -19.64 -2.32 22.60
C ALA A 20 -18.25 -2.44 23.22
N ASN A 21 -18.14 -3.08 24.38
CA ASN A 21 -16.87 -3.30 25.08
C ASN A 21 -15.94 -4.32 24.38
N MET A 22 -16.47 -5.18 23.50
CA MET A 22 -15.72 -6.21 22.78
C MET A 22 -15.30 -5.77 21.37
N THR A 23 -15.79 -4.65 20.88
CA THR A 23 -15.54 -4.18 19.50
C THR A 23 -14.05 -3.91 19.26
N ALA A 24 -13.38 -3.26 20.21
CA ALA A 24 -11.94 -3.01 20.12
C ALA A 24 -11.14 -4.33 20.16
N LEU A 25 -11.49 -5.24 21.07
CA LEU A 25 -10.87 -6.57 21.15
C LEU A 25 -11.11 -7.36 19.86
N GLY A 26 -12.32 -7.24 19.28
CA GLY A 26 -12.66 -7.80 17.97
C GLY A 26 -11.71 -7.32 16.87
N ALA A 27 -11.53 -6.02 16.76
CA ALA A 27 -10.75 -5.41 15.69
C ALA A 27 -9.24 -5.71 15.80
N TYR A 28 -8.68 -5.64 17.00
CA TYR A 28 -7.23 -5.76 17.20
C TYR A 28 -6.73 -7.17 17.50
N PHE A 29 -7.58 -8.07 17.97
CA PHE A 29 -7.17 -9.40 18.38
C PHE A 29 -7.97 -10.51 17.70
N ILE A 30 -9.31 -10.54 17.83
CA ILE A 30 -10.14 -11.66 17.39
C ILE A 30 -10.11 -11.81 15.87
N TYR A 31 -10.36 -10.72 15.11
CA TYR A 31 -10.39 -10.81 13.66
C TYR A 31 -9.03 -11.12 13.03
N PRO A 32 -7.91 -10.51 13.45
CA PRO A 32 -6.60 -10.91 12.96
C PRO A 32 -6.24 -12.34 13.33
N LEU A 33 -6.48 -12.77 14.56
CA LEU A 33 -6.14 -14.11 15.03
C LEU A 33 -6.93 -15.18 14.26
N ILE A 34 -8.26 -15.10 14.28
CA ILE A 34 -9.13 -16.10 13.63
C ILE A 34 -8.96 -16.03 12.10
N GLY A 35 -8.90 -14.83 11.54
CA GLY A 35 -8.68 -14.65 10.10
C GLY A 35 -7.37 -15.27 9.63
N THR A 36 -6.29 -15.10 10.39
CA THR A 36 -4.99 -15.69 10.08
C THR A 36 -4.99 -17.22 10.26
N LEU A 37 -5.55 -17.74 11.36
CA LEU A 37 -5.59 -19.19 11.61
C LEU A 37 -6.39 -19.93 10.55
N ILE A 38 -7.58 -19.43 10.20
CA ILE A 38 -8.43 -20.08 9.20
C ILE A 38 -7.76 -19.98 7.81
N SER A 39 -7.24 -18.81 7.43
CA SER A 39 -6.57 -18.66 6.12
C SER A 39 -5.31 -19.52 6.05
N ALA A 40 -4.51 -19.57 7.09
CA ALA A 40 -3.34 -20.44 7.14
C ALA A 40 -3.73 -21.92 7.02
N GLY A 41 -4.78 -22.36 7.73
CA GLY A 41 -5.30 -23.73 7.62
C GLY A 41 -5.76 -24.07 6.22
N ILE A 42 -6.55 -23.20 5.58
CA ILE A 42 -7.01 -23.40 4.20
C ILE A 42 -5.83 -23.45 3.22
N VAL A 43 -4.84 -22.57 3.39
CA VAL A 43 -3.65 -22.55 2.53
C VAL A 43 -2.82 -23.81 2.72
N LEU A 44 -2.53 -24.19 3.98
CA LEU A 44 -1.65 -25.33 4.27
C LEU A 44 -2.28 -26.68 3.89
N TRP A 45 -3.54 -26.89 4.21
CA TRP A 45 -4.20 -28.20 4.03
C TRP A 45 -5.09 -28.27 2.77
N GLY A 46 -5.56 -27.12 2.25
CA GLY A 46 -6.43 -27.12 1.08
C GLY A 46 -5.68 -26.88 -0.24
N ILE A 47 -4.91 -25.78 -0.34
CA ILE A 47 -4.27 -25.36 -1.59
C ILE A 47 -2.73 -25.43 -1.53
N GLY A 48 -2.13 -25.76 -0.39
CA GLY A 48 -0.68 -25.82 -0.22
C GLY A 48 -0.01 -26.86 -1.12
N GLU A 49 -0.55 -28.08 -1.21
CA GLU A 49 0.00 -29.13 -2.08
C GLU A 49 -0.05 -28.78 -3.57
N PRO A 50 -1.16 -28.29 -4.16
CA PRO A 50 -1.13 -27.79 -5.53
C PRO A 50 -0.10 -26.70 -5.78
N ILE A 51 0.08 -25.75 -4.87
CA ILE A 51 1.09 -24.69 -4.98
C ILE A 51 2.50 -25.28 -4.92
N LYS A 52 2.75 -26.19 -3.99
CA LYS A 52 4.04 -26.88 -3.86
C LYS A 52 4.40 -27.67 -5.11
N LEU A 53 3.45 -28.42 -5.68
CA LEU A 53 3.65 -29.16 -6.93
C LEU A 53 3.95 -28.22 -8.10
N PHE A 54 3.22 -27.10 -8.21
CA PHE A 54 3.49 -26.08 -9.22
C PHE A 54 4.90 -25.51 -9.07
N MET A 55 5.31 -25.13 -7.85
CA MET A 55 6.67 -24.62 -7.59
C MET A 55 7.74 -25.67 -7.90
N ALA A 56 7.52 -26.94 -7.56
CA ALA A 56 8.44 -28.02 -7.88
C ALA A 56 8.60 -28.19 -9.41
N SER A 57 7.51 -28.24 -10.16
CA SER A 57 7.54 -28.32 -11.61
C SER A 57 8.26 -27.14 -12.26
N MET A 58 8.05 -25.93 -11.74
CA MET A 58 8.77 -24.74 -12.22
C MET A 58 10.28 -24.80 -11.91
N ASN A 59 10.67 -25.31 -10.74
CA ASN A 59 12.08 -25.52 -10.40
C ASN A 59 12.74 -26.58 -11.32
N GLU A 60 12.07 -27.70 -11.60
CA GLU A 60 12.54 -28.70 -12.55
C GLU A 60 12.70 -28.13 -13.96
N PHE A 61 11.74 -27.32 -14.41
CA PHE A 61 11.83 -26.64 -15.69
C PHE A 61 13.06 -25.73 -15.74
N LEU A 62 13.29 -24.88 -14.72
CA LEU A 62 14.45 -23.99 -14.65
C LEU A 62 15.78 -24.80 -14.59
N ALA A 63 15.82 -25.89 -13.82
CA ALA A 63 16.98 -26.75 -13.74
C ALA A 63 17.31 -27.41 -15.09
N SER A 64 16.30 -27.80 -15.86
CA SER A 64 16.50 -28.34 -17.22
C SER A 64 17.10 -27.31 -18.20
N MET A 65 16.95 -26.03 -17.89
CA MET A 65 17.48 -24.93 -18.70
C MET A 65 18.88 -24.46 -18.28
N ALA A 66 19.54 -25.11 -17.34
CA ALA A 66 20.86 -24.71 -16.86
C ALA A 66 21.95 -24.65 -17.95
N GLY A 67 21.76 -25.35 -19.07
CA GLY A 67 22.58 -25.28 -20.28
C GLY A 67 22.12 -24.28 -21.34
N ALA A 68 21.02 -23.55 -21.11
CA ALA A 68 20.48 -22.58 -22.06
C ALA A 68 21.36 -21.32 -22.18
N SER A 69 21.13 -20.55 -23.26
CA SER A 69 21.75 -19.24 -23.43
C SER A 69 21.44 -18.33 -22.24
N LYS A 70 22.44 -17.59 -21.76
CA LYS A 70 22.28 -16.57 -20.68
C LYS A 70 21.17 -15.57 -20.98
N VAL A 71 20.95 -15.24 -22.25
CA VAL A 71 19.86 -14.33 -22.66
C VAL A 71 18.51 -14.97 -22.44
N VAL A 72 18.32 -16.25 -22.84
CA VAL A 72 17.05 -16.96 -22.67
C VAL A 72 16.75 -17.16 -21.19
N LEU A 73 17.71 -17.65 -20.42
CA LEU A 73 17.54 -17.86 -18.98
C LEU A 73 17.31 -16.54 -18.23
N GLY A 74 18.05 -15.47 -18.61
CA GLY A 74 17.86 -14.13 -18.04
C GLY A 74 16.48 -13.54 -18.37
N THR A 75 15.96 -13.80 -19.56
CA THR A 75 14.59 -13.39 -19.94
C THR A 75 13.56 -14.07 -19.06
N ILE A 76 13.68 -15.37 -18.86
CA ILE A 76 12.74 -16.15 -18.05
C ILE A 76 12.82 -15.74 -16.59
N LEU A 77 14.03 -15.79 -15.99
CA LEU A 77 14.22 -15.47 -14.58
C LEU A 77 13.90 -14.00 -14.26
N GLY A 78 14.32 -13.08 -15.14
CA GLY A 78 14.02 -11.65 -14.96
C GLY A 78 12.52 -11.36 -15.07
N GLY A 79 11.85 -11.98 -16.04
CA GLY A 79 10.40 -11.87 -16.21
C GLY A 79 9.63 -12.44 -15.02
N MET A 80 9.98 -13.65 -14.58
CA MET A 80 9.37 -14.30 -13.41
C MET A 80 9.58 -13.48 -12.12
N THR A 81 10.78 -12.96 -11.94
CA THR A 81 11.12 -12.17 -10.75
C THR A 81 10.30 -10.88 -10.66
N ALA A 82 10.01 -10.24 -11.80
CA ALA A 82 9.29 -8.98 -11.83
C ALA A 82 7.75 -9.15 -11.90
N PHE A 83 7.25 -10.31 -12.35
CA PHE A 83 5.85 -10.52 -12.75
C PHE A 83 4.85 -10.28 -11.63
N ASP A 84 5.04 -10.90 -10.47
CA ASP A 84 4.07 -10.90 -9.37
C ASP A 84 4.62 -10.28 -8.06
N MET A 85 5.72 -9.52 -8.18
CA MET A 85 6.27 -8.64 -7.13
C MET A 85 6.33 -9.28 -5.75
N GLY A 86 6.96 -10.46 -5.63
CA GLY A 86 7.08 -11.20 -4.37
C GLY A 86 6.10 -12.36 -4.23
N GLY A 87 5.25 -12.61 -5.24
CA GLY A 87 4.32 -13.72 -5.30
C GLY A 87 4.97 -15.07 -5.63
N PRO A 88 4.17 -16.12 -5.92
CA PRO A 88 4.66 -17.48 -6.15
C PRO A 88 5.65 -17.58 -7.31
N ILE A 89 5.43 -16.89 -8.42
CA ILE A 89 6.30 -16.94 -9.61
C ILE A 89 7.65 -16.29 -9.31
N ASN A 90 7.62 -15.10 -8.69
CA ASN A 90 8.84 -14.44 -8.19
C ASN A 90 9.62 -15.36 -7.23
N LYS A 91 8.94 -16.00 -6.27
CA LYS A 91 9.60 -16.88 -5.30
C LYS A 91 10.25 -18.10 -5.94
N VAL A 92 9.66 -18.67 -7.00
CA VAL A 92 10.33 -19.75 -7.75
C VAL A 92 11.64 -19.25 -8.35
N ALA A 93 11.64 -18.14 -9.08
CA ALA A 93 12.83 -17.59 -9.70
C ALA A 93 13.91 -17.20 -8.69
N THR A 94 13.52 -16.50 -7.62
CA THR A 94 14.46 -16.03 -6.58
C THR A 94 15.02 -17.19 -5.78
N LEU A 95 14.21 -18.15 -5.35
CA LEU A 95 14.68 -19.35 -4.62
C LEU A 95 15.59 -20.23 -5.49
N PHE A 96 15.28 -20.39 -6.79
CA PHE A 96 16.15 -21.10 -7.70
C PHE A 96 17.54 -20.48 -7.73
N ALA A 97 17.65 -19.16 -7.89
CA ALA A 97 18.93 -18.46 -7.89
C ALA A 97 19.63 -18.48 -6.50
N GLN A 98 18.85 -18.34 -5.40
CA GLN A 98 19.36 -18.37 -4.04
C GLN A 98 19.98 -19.72 -3.66
N THR A 99 19.36 -20.84 -4.07
CA THR A 99 19.89 -22.18 -3.78
C THR A 99 21.22 -22.46 -4.49
N GLN A 100 21.56 -21.66 -5.50
CA GLN A 100 22.78 -21.81 -6.28
C GLN A 100 23.80 -20.68 -6.05
N VAL A 101 23.61 -19.86 -5.04
CA VAL A 101 24.47 -18.69 -4.77
C VAL A 101 25.93 -19.05 -4.56
N ASP A 102 26.21 -20.20 -3.97
CA ASP A 102 27.59 -20.67 -3.70
C ASP A 102 28.23 -21.32 -4.92
N THR A 103 27.46 -21.93 -5.81
CA THR A 103 27.94 -22.67 -6.99
C THR A 103 27.85 -21.89 -8.28
N GLN A 104 26.80 -21.07 -8.44
CA GLN A 104 26.53 -20.26 -9.61
C GLN A 104 26.07 -18.83 -9.24
N PRO A 105 26.95 -18.01 -8.58
CA PRO A 105 26.59 -16.68 -8.06
C PRO A 105 26.17 -15.69 -9.14
N TRP A 106 26.45 -15.96 -10.43
CA TRP A 106 26.00 -15.15 -11.53
C TRP A 106 24.48 -15.17 -11.73
N LEU A 107 23.79 -16.25 -11.29
CA LEU A 107 22.34 -16.29 -11.28
C LEU A 107 21.75 -15.24 -10.33
N MET A 108 22.30 -15.14 -9.12
CA MET A 108 21.90 -14.08 -8.19
C MET A 108 22.33 -12.69 -8.68
N GLY A 109 23.40 -12.57 -9.46
CA GLY A 109 23.82 -11.31 -10.06
C GLY A 109 22.73 -10.67 -10.92
N GLY A 110 22.11 -11.42 -11.79
CA GLY A 110 21.01 -10.94 -12.62
C GLY A 110 19.67 -10.89 -11.88
N VAL A 111 19.32 -11.92 -11.11
CA VAL A 111 18.07 -11.97 -10.34
C VAL A 111 18.04 -10.88 -9.28
N GLY A 112 19.17 -10.60 -8.61
CA GLY A 112 19.29 -9.52 -7.63
C GLY A 112 19.05 -8.13 -8.24
N ILE A 113 19.44 -7.92 -9.49
CA ILE A 113 19.08 -6.72 -10.27
C ILE A 113 17.57 -6.69 -10.52
N ALA A 114 16.98 -7.81 -10.96
CA ALA A 114 15.58 -7.88 -11.31
C ALA A 114 14.63 -7.68 -10.10
N ILE A 115 15.05 -8.09 -8.89
CA ILE A 115 14.26 -7.91 -7.66
C ILE A 115 13.92 -6.44 -7.39
N CYS A 116 14.88 -5.54 -7.59
CA CYS A 116 14.69 -4.12 -7.27
C CYS A 116 14.20 -3.27 -8.44
N THR A 117 14.25 -3.81 -9.66
CA THR A 117 13.86 -3.09 -10.88
C THR A 117 12.40 -2.63 -10.88
N PRO A 118 11.38 -3.45 -10.49
CA PRO A 118 10.00 -3.01 -10.47
C PRO A 118 9.75 -1.77 -9.59
N PRO A 119 10.08 -1.76 -8.30
CA PRO A 119 9.82 -0.61 -7.43
C PRO A 119 10.66 0.61 -7.80
N LEU A 120 11.95 0.44 -8.15
CA LEU A 120 12.80 1.55 -8.56
C LEU A 120 12.36 2.14 -9.90
N GLY A 121 11.91 1.29 -10.83
CA GLY A 121 11.38 1.73 -12.11
C GLY A 121 10.08 2.52 -11.96
N MET A 122 9.17 2.07 -11.11
CA MET A 122 7.93 2.82 -10.80
C MET A 122 8.23 4.13 -10.06
N ALA A 123 9.14 4.12 -9.09
CA ALA A 123 9.60 5.33 -8.43
C ALA A 123 10.18 6.33 -9.46
N LEU A 124 11.07 5.87 -10.32
CA LEU A 124 11.66 6.71 -11.37
C LEU A 124 10.59 7.27 -12.32
N ALA A 125 9.59 6.46 -12.68
CA ALA A 125 8.47 6.90 -13.52
C ALA A 125 7.69 8.05 -12.88
N THR A 126 7.39 7.98 -11.59
CA THR A 126 6.70 9.06 -10.86
C THR A 126 7.50 10.36 -10.82
N PHE A 127 8.83 10.28 -10.82
CA PHE A 127 9.70 11.47 -10.89
C PHE A 127 9.78 12.06 -12.29
N LEU A 128 9.94 11.21 -13.33
CA LEU A 128 10.13 11.67 -14.70
C LEU A 128 8.80 12.13 -15.35
N PHE A 129 7.70 11.46 -15.05
CA PHE A 129 6.40 11.67 -15.68
C PHE A 129 5.33 12.13 -14.68
N LYS A 130 5.65 13.09 -13.82
CA LYS A 130 4.80 13.58 -12.71
C LYS A 130 3.34 13.82 -13.10
N LYS A 131 3.07 14.35 -14.30
CA LYS A 131 1.72 14.65 -14.78
C LYS A 131 0.87 13.39 -15.08
N LYS A 132 1.49 12.21 -15.14
CA LYS A 132 0.82 10.95 -15.43
C LYS A 132 0.53 10.12 -14.18
N PHE A 133 0.93 10.61 -13.03
CA PHE A 133 0.74 9.95 -11.74
C PHE A 133 0.03 10.88 -10.78
N THR A 134 -0.97 10.36 -10.10
CA THR A 134 -1.70 11.09 -9.05
C THR A 134 -0.75 11.47 -7.90
N LYS A 135 -1.15 12.39 -7.03
CA LYS A 135 -0.34 12.75 -5.85
C LYS A 135 -0.11 11.54 -4.94
N GLN A 136 -1.11 10.69 -4.78
CA GLN A 136 -1.00 9.44 -4.02
C GLN A 136 0.02 8.49 -4.64
N GLU A 137 0.00 8.29 -5.96
CA GLU A 137 1.01 7.49 -6.66
C GLU A 137 2.42 8.10 -6.54
N GLN A 138 2.56 9.43 -6.56
CA GLN A 138 3.86 10.09 -6.36
C GLN A 138 4.41 9.86 -4.95
N GLU A 139 3.58 9.89 -3.92
CA GLU A 139 3.99 9.53 -2.55
C GLU A 139 4.34 8.04 -2.44
N ALA A 140 3.54 7.16 -3.05
CA ALA A 140 3.88 5.74 -3.17
C ALA A 140 5.22 5.53 -3.89
N GLY A 141 5.56 6.38 -4.88
CA GLY A 141 6.84 6.38 -5.58
C GLY A 141 8.04 6.62 -4.67
N LYS A 142 7.91 7.52 -3.70
CA LYS A 142 8.97 7.75 -2.70
C LYS A 142 9.20 6.52 -1.82
N ALA A 143 8.13 5.89 -1.36
CA ALA A 143 8.20 4.64 -0.61
C ALA A 143 8.81 3.50 -1.45
N ALA A 144 8.39 3.37 -2.72
CA ALA A 144 8.91 2.39 -3.66
C ALA A 144 10.42 2.57 -3.92
N ALA A 145 10.92 3.81 -3.96
CA ALA A 145 12.37 4.08 -4.08
C ALA A 145 13.16 3.49 -2.91
N ILE A 146 12.68 3.68 -1.68
CA ILE A 146 13.33 3.12 -0.47
C ILE A 146 13.23 1.59 -0.49
N MET A 147 12.04 1.05 -0.72
CA MET A 147 11.79 -0.40 -0.74
C MET A 147 12.64 -1.08 -1.83
N GLY A 148 12.69 -0.53 -3.04
CA GLY A 148 13.50 -1.05 -4.13
C GLY A 148 15.00 -1.00 -3.82
N SER A 149 15.48 0.03 -3.14
CA SER A 149 16.90 0.15 -2.74
C SER A 149 17.32 -0.96 -1.78
N ILE A 150 16.44 -1.44 -0.93
CA ILE A 150 16.68 -2.56 0.00
C ILE A 150 16.26 -3.93 -0.56
N GLY A 151 15.78 -3.98 -1.82
CA GLY A 151 15.45 -5.24 -2.50
C GLY A 151 14.04 -5.78 -2.19
N ILE A 152 13.08 -4.90 -1.95
CA ILE A 152 11.68 -5.26 -1.70
C ILE A 152 10.84 -4.94 -2.94
N SER A 153 10.51 -5.96 -3.73
CA SER A 153 9.77 -5.83 -4.99
C SER A 153 8.31 -5.40 -4.81
N GLU A 154 7.73 -5.66 -3.63
CA GLU A 154 6.37 -5.31 -3.25
C GLU A 154 6.09 -3.80 -3.29
N GLY A 155 7.12 -2.95 -3.31
CA GLY A 155 6.96 -1.51 -3.51
C GLY A 155 6.28 -1.11 -4.82
N ALA A 156 6.22 -2.00 -5.80
CA ALA A 156 5.51 -1.76 -7.06
C ALA A 156 4.02 -2.15 -7.01
N ILE A 157 3.55 -2.86 -5.98
CA ILE A 157 2.16 -3.37 -5.89
C ILE A 157 1.12 -2.25 -5.97
N PRO A 158 1.24 -1.09 -5.29
CA PRO A 158 0.23 -0.04 -5.38
C PRO A 158 -0.04 0.43 -6.81
N PHE A 159 1.01 0.51 -7.62
CA PHE A 159 0.90 0.92 -9.03
C PHE A 159 0.25 -0.17 -9.89
N ALA A 160 0.62 -1.43 -9.67
CA ALA A 160 0.02 -2.56 -10.39
C ALA A 160 -1.44 -2.77 -10.00
N ALA A 161 -1.84 -2.45 -8.77
CA ALA A 161 -3.23 -2.50 -8.33
C ALA A 161 -4.09 -1.44 -9.02
N ASN A 162 -3.54 -0.24 -9.26
CA ASN A 162 -4.24 0.85 -9.91
C ASN A 162 -4.32 0.69 -11.44
N ASP A 163 -3.23 0.23 -12.08
CA ASP A 163 -3.15 0.09 -13.55
C ASP A 163 -2.37 -1.16 -13.95
N PRO A 164 -2.93 -2.37 -13.74
CA PRO A 164 -2.22 -3.62 -14.00
C PRO A 164 -1.84 -3.78 -15.48
N MET A 165 -2.67 -3.29 -16.39
CA MET A 165 -2.47 -3.48 -17.83
C MET A 165 -1.23 -2.78 -18.38
N ARG A 166 -0.83 -1.66 -17.77
CA ARG A 166 0.37 -0.91 -18.19
C ARG A 166 1.55 -1.18 -17.29
N VAL A 167 1.32 -1.35 -15.99
CA VAL A 167 2.39 -1.54 -15.01
C VAL A 167 3.01 -2.92 -15.13
N LEU A 168 2.22 -4.01 -15.19
CA LEU A 168 2.78 -5.37 -15.24
C LEU A 168 3.71 -5.60 -16.44
N PRO A 169 3.33 -5.29 -17.69
CA PRO A 169 4.25 -5.47 -18.82
C PRO A 169 5.51 -4.59 -18.69
N SER A 170 5.38 -3.39 -18.14
CA SER A 170 6.50 -2.46 -17.98
C SER A 170 7.53 -2.96 -16.99
N ILE A 171 7.10 -3.44 -15.81
CA ILE A 171 8.00 -3.99 -14.78
C ILE A 171 8.63 -5.31 -15.25
N VAL A 172 7.88 -6.15 -15.98
CA VAL A 172 8.41 -7.41 -16.56
C VAL A 172 9.49 -7.10 -17.58
N ALA A 173 9.27 -6.17 -18.50
CA ALA A 173 10.26 -5.75 -19.48
C ALA A 173 11.53 -5.21 -18.81
N GLY A 174 11.39 -4.37 -17.79
CA GLY A 174 12.53 -3.86 -17.02
C GLY A 174 13.28 -4.96 -16.28
N GLY A 175 12.56 -5.88 -15.63
CA GLY A 175 13.15 -7.03 -14.96
C GLY A 175 13.95 -7.93 -15.91
N ILE A 176 13.41 -8.17 -17.11
CA ILE A 176 14.11 -8.92 -18.17
C ILE A 176 15.40 -8.21 -18.57
N VAL A 177 15.34 -6.92 -18.91
CA VAL A 177 16.50 -6.14 -19.33
C VAL A 177 17.58 -6.13 -18.26
N GLY A 178 17.22 -5.86 -17.00
CA GLY A 178 18.16 -5.87 -15.89
C GLY A 178 18.81 -7.23 -15.65
N CYS A 179 18.02 -8.30 -15.65
CA CYS A 179 18.52 -9.65 -15.42
C CYS A 179 19.46 -10.12 -16.54
N VAL A 180 19.03 -9.95 -17.81
CA VAL A 180 19.83 -10.30 -18.99
C VAL A 180 21.16 -9.54 -18.99
N PHE A 181 21.13 -8.24 -18.67
CA PHE A 181 22.34 -7.43 -18.55
C PHE A 181 23.28 -8.00 -17.49
N GLY A 182 22.78 -8.31 -16.28
CA GLY A 182 23.57 -8.92 -15.22
C GLY A 182 24.21 -10.25 -15.63
N PHE A 183 23.49 -11.08 -16.38
CA PHE A 183 23.99 -12.36 -16.90
C PHE A 183 25.05 -12.19 -17.98
N LEU A 184 24.86 -11.26 -18.90
CA LEU A 184 25.81 -10.99 -19.98
C LEU A 184 27.12 -10.36 -19.48
N THR A 185 27.01 -9.47 -18.50
CA THR A 185 28.18 -8.84 -17.87
C THR A 185 28.83 -9.71 -16.79
N ASN A 186 28.27 -10.91 -16.57
CA ASN A 186 28.78 -11.88 -15.60
C ASN A 186 29.00 -11.29 -14.20
N VAL A 187 28.03 -10.48 -13.74
CA VAL A 187 28.02 -9.97 -12.38
C VAL A 187 27.76 -11.13 -11.42
N LEU A 188 28.68 -11.36 -10.49
CA LEU A 188 28.51 -12.38 -9.45
C LEU A 188 27.98 -11.70 -8.19
N LEU A 189 26.96 -12.28 -7.58
CA LEU A 189 26.41 -11.81 -6.30
C LEU A 189 26.37 -12.96 -5.31
N HIS A 190 27.18 -12.86 -4.27
CA HIS A 190 27.29 -13.88 -3.21
C HIS A 190 26.34 -13.65 -2.04
N ALA A 191 25.30 -12.84 -2.23
CA ALA A 191 24.23 -12.64 -1.26
C ALA A 191 22.93 -13.28 -1.78
N PRO A 192 22.16 -13.97 -0.92
CA PRO A 192 20.85 -14.55 -1.29
C PRO A 192 19.74 -13.49 -1.32
N TRP A 193 20.07 -12.28 -1.75
CA TRP A 193 19.16 -11.12 -1.77
C TRP A 193 19.54 -10.17 -2.91
N GLY A 194 18.67 -9.23 -3.26
CA GLY A 194 18.90 -8.22 -4.28
C GLY A 194 18.79 -6.79 -3.74
N GLY A 195 18.87 -5.82 -4.64
CA GLY A 195 18.76 -4.41 -4.30
C GLY A 195 20.10 -3.68 -4.25
N LEU A 196 20.07 -2.36 -4.16
CA LEU A 196 21.30 -1.55 -4.05
C LEU A 196 22.09 -1.86 -2.78
N ILE A 197 21.42 -2.29 -1.72
CA ILE A 197 22.05 -2.68 -0.46
C ILE A 197 23.05 -3.84 -0.62
N THR A 198 22.85 -4.70 -1.63
CA THR A 198 23.75 -5.83 -1.90
C THR A 198 24.87 -5.49 -2.90
N ALA A 199 24.87 -4.29 -3.46
CA ALA A 199 25.92 -3.87 -4.40
C ALA A 199 27.35 -4.03 -3.87
N PRO A 200 27.65 -3.73 -2.59
CA PRO A 200 29.02 -3.89 -2.05
C PRO A 200 29.55 -5.33 -2.05
N VAL A 201 28.67 -6.34 -2.04
CA VAL A 201 29.04 -7.76 -2.06
C VAL A 201 28.96 -8.38 -3.47
N SER A 202 28.74 -7.55 -4.50
CA SER A 202 28.81 -7.99 -5.89
C SER A 202 30.27 -7.94 -6.40
N SER A 203 30.62 -8.83 -7.33
CA SER A 203 31.94 -8.86 -7.94
C SER A 203 32.28 -7.62 -8.77
N ASN A 204 31.24 -6.93 -9.26
CA ASN A 204 31.39 -5.75 -10.12
C ASN A 204 30.26 -4.73 -9.80
N ILE A 205 30.52 -3.88 -8.80
CA ILE A 205 29.59 -2.87 -8.32
C ILE A 205 29.08 -1.95 -9.46
N PRO A 206 29.95 -1.37 -10.30
CA PRO A 206 29.49 -0.52 -11.41
C PRO A 206 28.51 -1.22 -12.34
N MET A 207 28.80 -2.47 -12.77
CA MET A 207 27.91 -3.19 -13.68
C MET A 207 26.61 -3.61 -13.00
N TYR A 208 26.65 -3.95 -11.71
CA TYR A 208 25.45 -4.24 -10.93
C TYR A 208 24.51 -3.03 -10.88
N VAL A 209 25.05 -1.85 -10.53
CA VAL A 209 24.27 -0.61 -10.47
C VAL A 209 23.77 -0.17 -11.86
N VAL A 210 24.59 -0.31 -12.90
CA VAL A 210 24.17 -0.03 -14.29
C VAL A 210 23.03 -0.96 -14.70
N GLY A 211 23.09 -2.25 -14.35
CA GLY A 211 21.99 -3.19 -14.60
C GLY A 211 20.67 -2.77 -13.94
N ILE A 212 20.75 -2.36 -12.68
CA ILE A 212 19.60 -1.82 -11.95
C ILE A 212 19.06 -0.55 -12.65
N ALA A 213 19.94 0.36 -13.02
CA ALA A 213 19.58 1.60 -13.69
C ALA A 213 18.92 1.34 -15.05
N LEU A 214 19.48 0.44 -15.87
CA LEU A 214 18.93 0.07 -17.18
C LEU A 214 17.53 -0.56 -17.05
N GLY A 215 17.38 -1.53 -16.15
CA GLY A 215 16.09 -2.17 -15.90
C GLY A 215 15.04 -1.18 -15.39
N SER A 216 15.41 -0.36 -14.40
CA SER A 216 14.53 0.67 -13.83
C SER A 216 14.14 1.74 -14.85
N LEU A 217 15.09 2.18 -15.67
CA LEU A 217 14.83 3.14 -16.75
C LEU A 217 13.89 2.54 -17.82
N THR A 218 14.10 1.27 -18.18
CA THR A 218 13.21 0.56 -19.11
C THR A 218 11.78 0.54 -18.59
N THR A 219 11.58 0.13 -17.33
CA THR A 219 10.26 0.18 -16.67
C THR A 219 9.68 1.59 -16.72
N ALA A 220 10.46 2.59 -16.29
CA ALA A 220 9.99 3.97 -16.19
C ALA A 220 9.58 4.55 -17.55
N LEU A 221 10.35 4.29 -18.60
CA LEU A 221 10.06 4.78 -19.94
C LEU A 221 8.81 4.10 -20.51
N ILE A 222 8.71 2.78 -20.42
CA ILE A 222 7.55 2.05 -20.96
C ILE A 222 6.26 2.52 -20.29
N VAL A 223 6.19 2.49 -18.95
CA VAL A 223 4.98 2.94 -18.24
C VAL A 223 4.74 4.43 -18.44
N GLY A 224 5.80 5.23 -18.43
CA GLY A 224 5.71 6.68 -18.58
C GLY A 224 5.19 7.12 -19.94
N PHE A 225 5.56 6.45 -21.03
CA PHE A 225 5.01 6.74 -22.36
C PHE A 225 3.60 6.16 -22.53
N TRP A 226 3.32 5.02 -21.95
CA TRP A 226 2.05 4.31 -22.15
C TRP A 226 0.91 4.82 -21.25
N LYS A 227 1.21 5.28 -20.03
CA LYS A 227 0.20 5.79 -19.09
C LYS A 227 -0.37 7.12 -19.59
N PRO A 228 -1.69 7.33 -19.61
CA PRO A 228 -2.30 8.63 -19.90
C PRO A 228 -1.96 9.66 -18.82
N VAL A 229 -2.23 10.92 -19.08
CA VAL A 229 -2.15 11.98 -18.06
C VAL A 229 -3.18 11.65 -16.98
N ALA A 230 -2.79 11.72 -15.71
CA ALA A 230 -3.69 11.49 -14.61
C ALA A 230 -4.75 12.60 -14.59
N GLU A 231 -6.02 12.20 -14.64
CA GLU A 231 -7.12 13.08 -14.29
C GLU A 231 -7.20 13.08 -12.77
N GLU A 232 -6.81 14.18 -12.14
CA GLU A 232 -7.04 14.36 -10.71
C GLU A 232 -8.56 14.44 -10.51
N SER A 233 -9.19 13.36 -10.05
CA SER A 233 -10.57 13.42 -9.59
C SER A 233 -10.63 14.33 -8.35
N GLU A 234 -11.70 15.08 -8.19
CA GLU A 234 -11.89 15.93 -6.99
C GLU A 234 -11.77 15.12 -5.68
N GLU A 235 -12.05 13.82 -5.72
CA GLU A 235 -11.86 12.88 -4.61
C GLU A 235 -10.38 12.63 -4.29
N GLU A 236 -9.49 12.57 -5.29
CA GLU A 236 -8.03 12.38 -5.07
C GLU A 236 -7.34 13.66 -4.56
N MET A 237 -7.84 14.84 -4.90
CA MET A 237 -7.34 16.10 -4.33
C MET A 237 -7.58 16.20 -2.82
N VAL A 238 -8.60 15.48 -2.32
CA VAL A 238 -8.91 15.42 -0.88
C VAL A 238 -7.93 14.49 -0.14
N GLU A 239 -7.44 13.41 -0.77
CA GLU A 239 -6.58 12.40 -0.14
C GLU A 239 -5.08 12.79 -0.12
N ALA A 240 -4.64 13.60 -1.09
CA ALA A 240 -3.22 13.94 -1.28
C ALA A 240 -2.73 15.21 -0.55
N ALA A 241 -3.58 15.88 0.21
CA ALA A 241 -3.13 17.00 1.03
C ALA A 241 -2.27 16.45 2.20
N PRO A 242 -1.05 16.98 2.40
CA PRO A 242 -0.26 16.60 3.57
C PRO A 242 -1.11 16.83 4.81
N VAL A 243 -1.06 15.90 5.77
CA VAL A 243 -1.67 16.02 7.10
C VAL A 243 -0.94 17.14 7.86
N GLN A 244 -1.08 18.35 7.38
CA GLN A 244 -0.86 19.52 8.20
C GLN A 244 -2.15 19.71 8.99
N ALA A 245 -2.03 19.73 10.30
CA ALA A 245 -3.09 20.21 11.16
C ALA A 245 -3.54 21.58 10.63
N HIS A 246 -4.57 21.58 9.78
CA HIS A 246 -5.23 22.82 9.43
C HIS A 246 -6.01 23.19 10.69
N ALA A 247 -5.44 24.11 11.45
CA ALA A 247 -6.25 24.91 12.32
C ALA A 247 -7.32 25.56 11.41
N ALA A 248 -8.58 25.18 11.59
CA ALA A 248 -9.69 25.99 11.14
C ALA A 248 -9.40 27.44 11.57
N PRO A 249 -9.80 28.46 10.81
CA PRO A 249 -9.64 29.84 11.26
C PRO A 249 -10.19 29.90 12.68
N ALA A 250 -9.36 30.31 13.62
CA ALA A 250 -9.65 30.31 15.04
C ALA A 250 -10.88 31.21 15.31
N ALA A 251 -12.07 30.60 15.24
CA ALA A 251 -13.21 31.09 15.95
C ALA A 251 -12.87 30.92 17.43
N GLY A 252 -13.22 31.86 18.27
CA GLY A 252 -13.01 31.75 19.72
C GLY A 252 -13.69 30.51 20.28
N GLU A 253 -13.25 30.03 21.45
CA GLU A 253 -13.90 28.90 22.12
C GLU A 253 -15.41 29.20 22.26
N GLY A 254 -16.27 28.25 21.86
CA GLY A 254 -17.71 28.34 21.97
C GLY A 254 -18.45 29.04 20.81
N GLU A 255 -17.80 29.37 19.68
CA GLU A 255 -18.44 30.03 18.53
C GLU A 255 -18.83 29.07 17.40
N TYR A 256 -19.01 27.78 17.66
CA TYR A 256 -19.33 26.78 16.65
C TYR A 256 -20.82 26.38 16.68
N ASP A 257 -21.45 26.38 15.51
CA ASP A 257 -22.84 25.92 15.35
C ASP A 257 -22.95 24.40 15.39
N VAL A 258 -21.94 23.70 14.86
CA VAL A 258 -21.86 22.24 14.81
C VAL A 258 -20.49 21.79 15.33
N VAL A 259 -20.50 20.75 16.14
CA VAL A 259 -19.25 20.07 16.52
C VAL A 259 -19.33 18.62 16.07
N ALA A 260 -18.20 18.06 15.62
CA ALA A 260 -18.16 16.68 15.15
C ALA A 260 -16.94 15.94 15.69
N VAL A 261 -17.08 14.64 15.98
CA VAL A 261 -15.99 13.76 16.33
C VAL A 261 -15.87 12.70 15.25
N THR A 262 -14.67 12.51 14.70
CA THR A 262 -14.40 11.45 13.74
C THR A 262 -13.42 10.44 14.30
N CYS A 263 -13.74 9.14 14.20
CA CYS A 263 -12.93 8.06 14.77
C CYS A 263 -13.07 6.77 13.98
N CYS A 264 -11.93 6.14 13.59
CA CYS A 264 -11.93 4.85 12.92
C CYS A 264 -10.86 3.91 13.51
N PRO A 265 -10.93 2.57 13.25
CA PRO A 265 -9.97 1.61 13.82
C PRO A 265 -8.51 1.90 13.51
N SER A 266 -8.19 2.35 12.31
CA SER A 266 -6.82 2.75 11.93
C SER A 266 -6.42 4.13 12.45
N GLY A 267 -7.41 4.97 12.80
CA GLY A 267 -7.19 6.33 13.31
C GLY A 267 -6.51 7.28 12.33
N VAL A 268 -6.52 6.96 11.03
CA VAL A 268 -5.82 7.74 9.99
C VAL A 268 -6.75 8.08 8.84
N ALA A 269 -6.84 7.26 7.80
CA ALA A 269 -7.49 7.63 6.54
C ALA A 269 -8.97 8.05 6.69
N HIS A 270 -9.83 7.14 7.15
CA HIS A 270 -11.26 7.43 7.25
C HIS A 270 -11.59 8.53 8.27
N THR A 271 -10.81 8.64 9.34
CA THR A 271 -10.96 9.69 10.35
C THR A 271 -10.76 11.08 9.73
N PHE A 272 -9.65 11.26 9.00
CA PHE A 272 -9.34 12.55 8.38
C PHE A 272 -10.21 12.87 7.16
N MET A 273 -10.58 11.86 6.39
CA MET A 273 -11.48 12.05 5.23
C MET A 273 -12.89 12.47 5.68
N ALA A 274 -13.43 11.83 6.73
CA ALA A 274 -14.71 12.21 7.31
C ALA A 274 -14.67 13.62 7.91
N ALA A 275 -13.60 13.97 8.63
CA ALA A 275 -13.40 15.30 9.17
C ALA A 275 -13.42 16.36 8.07
N LYS A 276 -12.65 16.16 7.01
CA LYS A 276 -12.56 17.11 5.90
C LYS A 276 -13.86 17.22 5.10
N ALA A 277 -14.60 16.12 4.94
CA ALA A 277 -15.91 16.14 4.29
C ALA A 277 -16.91 16.99 5.08
N LEU A 278 -16.93 16.86 6.41
CA LEU A 278 -17.78 17.65 7.29
C LEU A 278 -17.38 19.13 7.30
N GLU A 279 -16.09 19.44 7.36
CA GLU A 279 -15.58 20.82 7.29
C GLU A 279 -15.92 21.49 5.96
N LYS A 280 -15.74 20.77 4.83
CA LYS A 280 -16.09 21.28 3.50
C LYS A 280 -17.60 21.54 3.38
N ALA A 281 -18.41 20.64 3.90
CA ALA A 281 -19.87 20.78 3.88
C ALA A 281 -20.31 21.96 4.76
N GLY A 282 -19.72 22.13 5.96
CA GLY A 282 -19.96 23.28 6.82
C GLY A 282 -19.61 24.59 6.15
N ALA A 283 -18.43 24.68 5.52
CA ALA A 283 -18.01 25.87 4.78
C ALA A 283 -18.97 26.20 3.62
N ALA A 284 -19.42 25.17 2.87
CA ALA A 284 -20.37 25.36 1.77
C ALA A 284 -21.77 25.83 2.25
N ALA A 285 -22.19 25.41 3.44
CA ALA A 285 -23.45 25.83 4.05
C ALA A 285 -23.36 27.13 4.87
N GLY A 286 -22.17 27.70 5.03
CA GLY A 286 -21.94 28.88 5.89
C GLY A 286 -22.07 28.58 7.37
N ILE A 287 -21.96 27.32 7.80
CA ILE A 287 -22.07 26.83 9.16
C ILE A 287 -20.68 26.72 9.77
N LYS A 288 -20.48 27.28 10.95
CA LYS A 288 -19.22 27.17 11.71
C LYS A 288 -19.15 25.78 12.35
N ILE A 289 -18.26 24.93 11.85
CA ILE A 289 -18.05 23.57 12.35
C ILE A 289 -16.66 23.39 12.95
N LYS A 290 -16.57 22.69 14.08
CA LYS A 290 -15.30 22.20 14.66
C LYS A 290 -15.28 20.68 14.65
N VAL A 291 -14.24 20.09 14.07
CA VAL A 291 -14.12 18.64 13.99
C VAL A 291 -12.92 18.16 14.80
N GLU A 292 -13.21 17.34 15.80
CA GLU A 292 -12.22 16.61 16.59
C GLU A 292 -11.92 15.29 15.90
N THR A 293 -10.65 14.97 15.72
CA THR A 293 -10.22 13.67 15.21
C THR A 293 -9.60 12.82 16.31
N GLN A 294 -10.02 11.57 16.42
CA GLN A 294 -9.49 10.59 17.37
C GLN A 294 -8.83 9.44 16.63
N GLY A 295 -7.52 9.26 16.81
CA GLY A 295 -6.75 8.25 16.08
C GLY A 295 -5.49 7.80 16.82
N GLN A 296 -4.60 7.13 16.06
CA GLN A 296 -3.30 6.65 16.59
C GLN A 296 -2.42 7.79 17.11
N ASN A 297 -2.54 8.98 16.51
CA ASN A 297 -1.81 10.18 16.91
C ASN A 297 -2.46 10.93 18.10
N GLY A 298 -3.40 10.30 18.80
CA GLY A 298 -4.14 10.89 19.90
C GLY A 298 -5.38 11.66 19.44
N ILE A 299 -5.82 12.60 20.27
CA ILE A 299 -6.96 13.49 20.01
C ILE A 299 -6.40 14.79 19.46
N GLN A 300 -6.84 15.20 18.28
CA GLN A 300 -6.49 16.47 17.67
C GLN A 300 -7.72 17.38 17.61
N ASN A 301 -7.50 18.70 17.70
CA ASN A 301 -8.53 19.72 17.65
C ASN A 301 -9.67 19.47 18.65
N ARG A 302 -9.29 19.20 19.91
CA ARG A 302 -10.24 18.78 20.98
C ARG A 302 -11.39 19.78 21.12
N ILE A 303 -12.60 19.24 21.15
CA ILE A 303 -13.83 19.97 21.44
C ILE A 303 -13.90 20.22 22.93
N THR A 304 -14.11 21.47 23.34
CA THR A 304 -14.26 21.88 24.74
C THR A 304 -15.71 21.75 25.20
N ASP A 305 -15.94 21.77 26.52
CA ASP A 305 -17.29 21.74 27.08
C ASP A 305 -18.10 22.98 26.67
N LEU A 306 -17.43 24.12 26.44
CA LEU A 306 -18.04 25.34 25.92
C LEU A 306 -18.48 25.20 24.48
N ASP A 307 -17.67 24.52 23.65
CA ASP A 307 -18.03 24.23 22.26
C ASP A 307 -19.28 23.34 22.20
N VAL A 308 -19.37 22.33 23.08
CA VAL A 308 -20.53 21.45 23.18
C VAL A 308 -21.78 22.19 23.65
N ALA A 309 -21.63 23.05 24.66
CA ALA A 309 -22.75 23.79 25.25
C ALA A 309 -23.39 24.78 24.26
N ASN A 310 -22.61 25.34 23.34
CA ASN A 310 -23.07 26.34 22.37
C ASN A 310 -23.45 25.72 21.01
N ALA A 311 -22.99 24.49 20.73
CA ALA A 311 -23.31 23.81 19.48
C ALA A 311 -24.81 23.39 19.42
N LYS A 312 -25.43 23.62 18.28
CA LYS A 312 -26.81 23.20 18.00
C LYS A 312 -26.90 21.72 17.70
N LEU A 313 -25.80 21.15 17.16
CA LEU A 313 -25.71 19.76 16.73
C LEU A 313 -24.32 19.18 17.01
N VAL A 314 -24.29 17.94 17.50
CA VAL A 314 -23.09 17.12 17.66
C VAL A 314 -23.15 15.94 16.71
N ILE A 315 -22.14 15.76 15.87
CA ILE A 315 -22.06 14.61 14.93
C ILE A 315 -20.96 13.67 15.45
N LEU A 316 -21.32 12.43 15.76
CA LEU A 316 -20.38 11.38 16.11
C LEU A 316 -20.22 10.42 14.93
N ALA A 317 -19.21 10.68 14.09
CA ALA A 317 -18.87 9.87 12.92
C ALA A 317 -17.81 8.84 13.30
N HIS A 318 -18.22 7.65 13.73
CA HIS A 318 -17.30 6.70 14.31
C HIS A 318 -17.54 5.25 13.88
N ASP A 319 -16.45 4.49 13.74
CA ASP A 319 -16.46 3.05 13.49
C ASP A 319 -15.94 2.26 14.70
N ILE A 320 -15.42 2.97 15.72
CA ILE A 320 -15.03 2.45 17.05
C ILE A 320 -15.53 3.41 18.13
N GLN A 321 -15.51 2.98 19.38
CA GLN A 321 -15.96 3.79 20.48
C GLN A 321 -15.21 5.12 20.60
N VAL A 322 -15.95 6.24 20.65
CA VAL A 322 -15.42 7.59 20.86
C VAL A 322 -14.87 7.70 22.28
N LYS A 323 -13.65 8.19 22.43
CA LYS A 323 -13.07 8.48 23.75
C LYS A 323 -13.77 9.69 24.38
N ASP A 324 -14.01 9.63 25.69
CA ASP A 324 -14.68 10.68 26.45
C ASP A 324 -16.09 11.03 25.91
N ALA A 325 -16.84 10.06 25.37
CA ALA A 325 -18.18 10.27 24.83
C ALA A 325 -19.18 10.84 25.83
N GLN A 326 -18.94 10.69 27.13
CA GLN A 326 -19.78 11.19 28.22
C GLN A 326 -19.99 12.71 28.17
N ARG A 327 -19.06 13.48 27.62
CA ARG A 327 -19.17 14.95 27.46
C ARG A 327 -20.25 15.38 26.47
N PHE A 328 -20.75 14.47 25.64
CA PHE A 328 -21.82 14.72 24.66
C PHE A 328 -23.19 14.22 25.14
N ALA A 329 -23.31 13.65 26.35
CA ALA A 329 -24.52 12.97 26.82
C ALA A 329 -25.78 13.86 26.87
N ASN A 330 -25.61 15.18 27.03
CA ASN A 330 -26.72 16.14 27.12
C ASN A 330 -26.91 16.98 25.84
N ALA A 331 -26.20 16.65 24.75
CA ALA A 331 -26.27 17.40 23.51
C ALA A 331 -27.20 16.71 22.49
N ASN A 332 -27.61 17.45 21.47
CA ASN A 332 -28.33 16.87 20.32
C ASN A 332 -27.33 16.11 19.46
N VAL A 333 -27.30 14.77 19.58
CA VAL A 333 -26.27 13.91 18.96
C VAL A 333 -26.86 13.15 17.78
N VAL A 334 -26.18 13.23 16.65
CA VAL A 334 -26.39 12.37 15.47
C VAL A 334 -25.21 11.43 15.35
N GLU A 335 -25.46 10.12 15.40
CA GLU A 335 -24.44 9.09 15.23
C GLU A 335 -24.46 8.53 13.81
N CYS A 336 -23.28 8.35 13.21
CA CYS A 336 -23.11 7.74 11.90
C CYS A 336 -21.73 7.05 11.78
N SER A 337 -21.55 6.24 10.73
CA SER A 337 -20.21 5.72 10.42
C SER A 337 -19.35 6.79 9.75
N THR A 338 -18.00 6.63 9.81
CA THR A 338 -17.08 7.52 9.09
C THR A 338 -17.37 7.53 7.59
N LYS A 339 -17.80 6.39 7.03
CA LYS A 339 -18.17 6.24 5.61
C LYS A 339 -19.47 7.00 5.25
N GLU A 340 -20.43 7.04 6.15
CA GLU A 340 -21.65 7.85 5.97
C GLU A 340 -21.33 9.33 6.07
N ALA A 341 -20.52 9.75 7.03
CA ALA A 341 -20.07 11.13 7.16
C ALA A 341 -19.36 11.64 5.89
N MET A 342 -18.55 10.80 5.22
CA MET A 342 -17.94 11.15 3.94
C MET A 342 -18.94 11.33 2.81
N LYS A 343 -19.99 10.48 2.74
CA LYS A 343 -20.94 10.48 1.63
C LYS A 343 -22.09 11.48 1.79
N LYS A 344 -22.52 11.72 3.04
CA LYS A 344 -23.71 12.49 3.38
C LYS A 344 -23.44 13.68 4.28
N ALA A 345 -22.20 14.22 4.23
CA ALA A 345 -21.78 15.33 5.08
C ALA A 345 -22.77 16.52 5.02
N ALA A 346 -23.25 16.88 3.83
CA ALA A 346 -24.18 17.99 3.65
C ALA A 346 -25.58 17.75 4.30
N GLU A 347 -26.05 16.51 4.31
CA GLU A 347 -27.30 16.14 4.97
C GLU A 347 -27.14 16.14 6.50
N LEU A 348 -26.01 15.62 6.99
CA LEU A 348 -25.71 15.48 8.42
C LEU A 348 -25.56 16.82 9.15
N ILE A 349 -25.00 17.84 8.49
CA ILE A 349 -24.84 19.16 9.12
C ILE A 349 -26.12 20.02 9.12
N GLN A 350 -27.17 19.58 8.41
CA GLN A 350 -28.46 20.25 8.34
C GLN A 350 -29.55 19.52 9.14
N ALA A 351 -29.21 18.36 9.74
CA ALA A 351 -30.12 17.56 10.57
C ALA A 351 -30.24 18.14 11.97
#